data_9940a4ef72eed8f57f1fe2c030555038
#
_entry.id   9940a4ef72eed8f57f1fe2c030555038
#
_cell.length_a   1.000
_cell.length_b   1.000
_cell.length_c   1.000
_cell.angle_alpha   90.00
_cell.angle_beta   90.00
_cell.angle_gamma   90.00
#
_symmetry.space_group_name_H-M   'P 1'
#
loop_
_entity.id
_entity.type
_entity.pdbx_description
1 polymer ?
#
loop_
_entity_poly.entity_id
_entity_poly.type
_entity_poly.pdbx_seq_one_letter_code
_entity_poly.pdbx_strand_id
1 'polypeptide(L)'
;VQRTRFKSTPDFVSMMDGYIRQLPELIFEPAGYSFGPFHVDREWVRARFAAYGQYPVKQRLVMVAEDIHDRFGTDNIMEHDLPRPRVILKSLNSMLKIKNTLALYKEFYKWLGRPELFAMPARKTLEWADVYPFLYLHGAFEGLKKSGITKHLVVDEMQDYTPVQYAVLNRMFPCPKTILGDFGQFLNPNHRYTLDDLRKAYPKSEFAELNKSYRSTYEIITFAKRVQNVVSLEPVKRHGEEVALISCKNKEEQYQNVKQAIDRF
;
A
#
# COMPACT_ATOMS: atom_id res chain seq x y z
N VAL A 1 -10.18 9.04 13.96
CA VAL A 1 -10.19 10.06 12.89
C VAL A 1 -8.77 10.56 12.59
N GLN A 2 -8.02 11.09 13.55
CA GLN A 2 -6.68 11.66 13.31
C GLN A 2 -5.68 10.63 12.76
N ARG A 3 -5.64 9.39 13.30
CA ARG A 3 -4.78 8.31 12.81
C ARG A 3 -5.10 7.95 11.35
N THR A 4 -6.38 7.78 11.02
CA THR A 4 -6.82 7.46 9.65
C THR A 4 -6.42 8.54 8.67
N ARG A 5 -6.66 9.81 9.02
CA ARG A 5 -6.31 10.97 8.17
C ARG A 5 -4.81 11.01 7.88
N PHE A 6 -3.95 10.81 8.89
CA PHE A 6 -2.50 10.80 8.72
C PHE A 6 -2.04 9.68 7.76
N LYS A 7 -2.58 8.47 7.94
CA LYS A 7 -2.23 7.30 7.11
C LYS A 7 -2.74 7.38 5.66
N SER A 8 -3.62 8.36 5.36
CA SER A 8 -4.17 8.59 4.02
C SER A 8 -3.44 9.68 3.24
N THR A 9 -2.26 10.11 3.68
CA THR A 9 -1.49 11.18 3.03
C THR A 9 -0.36 10.63 2.15
N PRO A 10 0.06 11.33 1.07
CA PRO A 10 1.27 10.99 0.31
C PRO A 10 2.54 11.02 1.17
N ASP A 11 2.63 11.95 2.12
CA ASP A 11 3.77 12.08 3.03
C ASP A 11 3.97 10.81 3.87
N PHE A 12 2.87 10.15 4.26
CA PHE A 12 2.94 8.90 5.00
C PHE A 12 3.65 7.80 4.20
N VAL A 13 3.38 7.69 2.89
CA VAL A 13 4.09 6.76 2.00
C VAL A 13 5.56 7.12 1.93
N SER A 14 5.89 8.40 1.79
CA SER A 14 7.28 8.89 1.75
C SER A 14 8.05 8.56 3.04
N MET A 15 7.40 8.66 4.21
CA MET A 15 7.97 8.26 5.50
C MET A 15 8.21 6.75 5.56
N MET A 16 7.26 5.93 5.07
CA MET A 16 7.44 4.48 4.97
C MET A 16 8.60 4.11 4.05
N ASP A 17 8.74 4.78 2.91
CA ASP A 17 9.87 4.58 2.00
C ASP A 17 11.20 4.97 2.64
N GLY A 18 11.22 6.06 3.41
CA GLY A 18 12.37 6.48 4.22
C GLY A 18 12.82 5.39 5.20
N TYR A 19 11.86 4.81 5.92
CA TYR A 19 12.11 3.71 6.85
C TYR A 19 12.60 2.44 6.12
N ILE A 20 11.96 2.07 5.01
CA ILE A 20 12.33 0.89 4.22
C ILE A 20 13.76 0.99 3.69
N ARG A 21 14.22 2.17 3.28
CA ARG A 21 15.62 2.38 2.83
C ARG A 21 16.64 2.13 3.94
N GLN A 22 16.29 2.48 5.18
CA GLN A 22 17.16 2.28 6.35
C GLN A 22 17.01 0.90 6.99
N LEU A 23 15.96 0.17 6.63
CA LEU A 23 15.56 -1.09 7.25
C LEU A 23 16.70 -2.11 7.35
N PRO A 24 17.50 -2.36 6.30
CA PRO A 24 18.59 -3.34 6.36
C PRO A 24 19.61 -3.05 7.49
N GLU A 25 19.93 -1.78 7.68
CA GLU A 25 20.88 -1.35 8.72
C GLU A 25 20.26 -1.34 10.13
N LEU A 26 18.95 -1.03 10.21
CA LEU A 26 18.24 -0.96 11.48
C LEU A 26 18.02 -2.33 12.11
N ILE A 27 17.76 -3.36 11.29
CA ILE A 27 17.27 -4.65 11.78
C ILE A 27 18.24 -5.82 11.60
N PHE A 28 19.27 -5.70 10.75
CA PHE A 28 20.22 -6.78 10.48
C PHE A 28 21.57 -6.49 11.11
N GLU A 29 21.99 -7.35 12.06
CA GLU A 29 23.31 -7.34 12.68
C GLU A 29 24.10 -8.54 12.17
N PRO A 30 24.79 -8.43 11.02
CA PRO A 30 25.55 -9.54 10.48
C PRO A 30 26.65 -9.99 11.44
N ALA A 31 26.80 -11.28 11.58
CA ALA A 31 27.93 -11.96 12.22
C ALA A 31 28.55 -12.92 11.21
N GLY A 32 29.75 -13.41 11.49
CA GLY A 32 30.32 -14.52 10.73
C GLY A 32 29.53 -15.80 10.92
N TYR A 33 29.70 -16.74 10.00
CA TYR A 33 29.09 -18.05 10.08
C TYR A 33 30.17 -19.14 9.93
N SER A 34 30.15 -20.14 10.82
CA SER A 34 31.09 -21.26 10.80
C SER A 34 30.36 -22.58 10.86
N PHE A 35 30.88 -23.58 10.15
CA PHE A 35 30.38 -24.95 10.21
C PHE A 35 31.57 -25.91 9.96
N GLY A 36 31.99 -26.66 10.98
CA GLY A 36 33.17 -27.45 10.91
C GLY A 36 34.40 -26.62 10.53
N PRO A 37 35.15 -26.99 9.48
CA PRO A 37 36.31 -26.26 9.01
C PRO A 37 35.96 -24.99 8.19
N PHE A 38 34.71 -24.82 7.80
CA PHE A 38 34.29 -23.74 6.93
C PHE A 38 33.94 -22.48 7.71
N HIS A 39 34.32 -21.33 7.16
CA HIS A 39 34.05 -20.04 7.78
C HIS A 39 33.82 -18.94 6.72
N VAL A 40 32.84 -18.09 7.00
CA VAL A 40 32.67 -16.78 6.36
C VAL A 40 32.64 -15.71 7.44
N ASP A 41 33.37 -14.62 7.22
CA ASP A 41 33.43 -13.52 8.17
C ASP A 41 32.20 -12.61 8.09
N ARG A 42 32.09 -11.69 9.06
CA ARG A 42 31.01 -10.71 9.18
C ARG A 42 30.94 -9.78 7.96
N GLU A 43 32.07 -9.34 7.47
CA GLU A 43 32.18 -8.39 6.35
C GLU A 43 31.67 -9.01 5.06
N TRP A 44 31.99 -10.27 4.82
CA TRP A 44 31.49 -11.02 3.68
C TRP A 44 29.95 -11.16 3.74
N VAL A 45 29.40 -11.57 4.90
CA VAL A 45 27.95 -11.69 5.09
C VAL A 45 27.25 -10.34 4.86
N ARG A 46 27.83 -9.26 5.38
CA ARG A 46 27.32 -7.89 5.18
C ARG A 46 27.30 -7.50 3.71
N ALA A 47 28.41 -7.72 3.01
CA ALA A 47 28.57 -7.36 1.60
C ALA A 47 27.58 -8.15 0.71
N ARG A 48 27.41 -9.45 0.94
CA ARG A 48 26.45 -10.26 0.20
C ARG A 48 25.03 -9.84 0.44
N PHE A 49 24.65 -9.58 1.70
CA PHE A 49 23.33 -9.07 2.04
C PHE A 49 23.03 -7.71 1.39
N ALA A 50 24.01 -6.83 1.31
CA ALA A 50 23.90 -5.53 0.63
C ALA A 50 23.77 -5.68 -0.89
N ALA A 51 24.49 -6.63 -1.50
CA ALA A 51 24.43 -6.90 -2.94
C ALA A 51 22.99 -7.28 -3.41
N TYR A 52 22.21 -7.88 -2.55
CA TYR A 52 20.81 -8.22 -2.82
C TYR A 52 19.81 -7.10 -2.46
N GLY A 53 20.26 -5.84 -2.48
CA GLY A 53 19.51 -4.66 -2.04
C GLY A 53 18.12 -4.48 -2.66
N GLN A 54 17.89 -4.99 -3.88
CA GLN A 54 16.60 -4.93 -4.59
C GLN A 54 15.53 -5.92 -4.08
N TYR A 55 15.94 -6.90 -3.26
CA TYR A 55 15.04 -7.93 -2.75
C TYR A 55 14.54 -7.61 -1.33
N PRO A 56 13.39 -8.17 -0.90
CA PRO A 56 12.93 -8.12 0.49
C PRO A 56 13.94 -8.71 1.46
N VAL A 57 13.96 -8.20 2.68
CA VAL A 57 14.97 -8.59 3.70
C VAL A 57 15.09 -10.10 3.88
N LYS A 58 13.96 -10.80 4.02
CA LYS A 58 13.95 -12.27 4.20
C LYS A 58 14.48 -13.01 2.98
N GLN A 59 14.18 -12.52 1.80
CA GLN A 59 14.66 -13.11 0.55
C GLN A 59 16.17 -12.93 0.40
N ARG A 60 16.72 -11.76 0.81
CA ARG A 60 18.18 -11.56 0.85
C ARG A 60 18.87 -12.61 1.70
N LEU A 61 18.31 -12.93 2.88
CA LEU A 61 18.88 -13.94 3.75
C LEU A 61 18.86 -15.35 3.14
N VAL A 62 17.83 -15.68 2.37
CA VAL A 62 17.78 -16.95 1.61
C VAL A 62 18.92 -17.00 0.60
N MET A 63 19.08 -15.93 -0.19
CA MET A 63 20.15 -15.86 -1.21
C MET A 63 21.54 -15.89 -0.58
N VAL A 64 21.76 -15.20 0.54
CA VAL A 64 23.02 -15.27 1.29
C VAL A 64 23.29 -16.68 1.82
N ALA A 65 22.25 -17.40 2.27
CA ALA A 65 22.41 -18.77 2.75
C ALA A 65 22.80 -19.74 1.61
N GLU A 66 22.26 -19.53 0.41
CA GLU A 66 22.65 -20.27 -0.80
C GLU A 66 24.10 -19.96 -1.18
N ASP A 67 24.50 -18.68 -1.22
CA ASP A 67 25.88 -18.27 -1.51
C ASP A 67 26.90 -18.87 -0.51
N ILE A 68 26.56 -18.93 0.79
CA ILE A 68 27.43 -19.54 1.80
C ILE A 68 27.57 -21.05 1.53
N HIS A 69 26.47 -21.72 1.21
CA HIS A 69 26.48 -23.14 0.88
C HIS A 69 27.34 -23.43 -0.35
N ASP A 70 27.16 -22.67 -1.42
CA ASP A 70 27.90 -22.82 -2.68
C ASP A 70 29.39 -22.55 -2.48
N ARG A 71 29.74 -21.51 -1.70
CA ARG A 71 31.11 -21.20 -1.35
C ARG A 71 31.79 -22.35 -0.59
N PHE A 72 31.09 -22.89 0.44
CA PHE A 72 31.61 -24.03 1.18
C PHE A 72 31.75 -25.29 0.31
N GLY A 73 30.84 -25.50 -0.66
CA GLY A 73 30.96 -26.56 -1.67
C GLY A 73 32.22 -26.40 -2.53
N THR A 74 32.51 -25.18 -2.96
CA THR A 74 33.71 -24.87 -3.76
C THR A 74 35.00 -25.08 -2.96
N ASP A 75 34.99 -24.71 -1.67
CA ASP A 75 36.15 -24.81 -0.79
C ASP A 75 36.31 -26.23 -0.20
N ASN A 76 35.40 -27.18 -0.48
CA ASN A 76 35.35 -28.52 0.12
C ASN A 76 36.18 -29.57 -0.60
N ILE A 77 37.49 -29.40 -0.59
CA ILE A 77 38.45 -30.30 -1.24
C ILE A 77 38.55 -31.67 -0.51
N MET A 78 38.28 -31.69 0.80
CA MET A 78 38.41 -32.87 1.66
C MET A 78 37.08 -33.63 1.87
N GLU A 79 36.05 -33.34 1.07
CA GLU A 79 34.74 -33.99 1.10
C GLU A 79 34.06 -34.02 2.48
N HIS A 80 34.20 -32.96 3.27
CA HIS A 80 33.48 -32.80 4.53
C HIS A 80 31.97 -32.62 4.33
N ASP A 81 31.18 -32.97 5.31
CA ASP A 81 29.76 -32.69 5.34
C ASP A 81 29.49 -31.18 5.28
N LEU A 82 28.60 -30.77 4.40
CA LEU A 82 28.19 -29.38 4.24
C LEU A 82 26.87 -29.06 4.96
N PRO A 83 26.74 -27.86 5.55
CA PRO A 83 25.48 -27.44 6.14
C PRO A 83 24.45 -27.18 5.03
N ARG A 84 23.26 -27.73 5.16
CA ARG A 84 22.16 -27.44 4.21
C ARG A 84 21.80 -25.95 4.26
N PRO A 85 21.42 -25.29 3.13
CA PRO A 85 21.04 -23.89 3.10
C PRO A 85 20.01 -23.49 4.17
N ARG A 86 19.07 -24.39 4.50
CA ARG A 86 18.09 -24.16 5.57
C ARG A 86 18.69 -24.00 6.96
N VAL A 87 19.80 -24.69 7.25
CA VAL A 87 20.52 -24.58 8.53
C VAL A 87 21.23 -23.23 8.61
N ILE A 88 21.88 -22.84 7.54
CA ILE A 88 22.55 -21.54 7.38
C ILE A 88 21.50 -20.41 7.54
N LEU A 89 20.39 -20.51 6.83
CA LEU A 89 19.29 -19.54 6.87
C LEU A 89 18.74 -19.36 8.29
N LYS A 90 18.64 -20.45 9.07
CA LYS A 90 18.21 -20.36 10.47
C LYS A 90 19.18 -19.51 11.30
N SER A 91 20.49 -19.67 11.08
CA SER A 91 21.52 -18.85 11.72
C SER A 91 21.42 -17.39 11.29
N LEU A 92 21.35 -17.11 9.97
CA LEU A 92 21.19 -15.74 9.45
C LEU A 92 19.91 -15.05 9.97
N ASN A 93 18.81 -15.78 10.08
CA ASN A 93 17.58 -15.24 10.67
C ASN A 93 17.76 -14.87 12.15
N SER A 94 18.66 -15.53 12.90
CA SER A 94 18.95 -15.17 14.30
C SER A 94 19.62 -13.79 14.41
N MET A 95 20.30 -13.33 13.36
CA MET A 95 20.98 -12.04 13.27
C MET A 95 20.02 -10.87 13.03
N LEU A 96 18.71 -11.14 12.73
CA LEU A 96 17.71 -10.10 12.67
C LEU A 96 17.25 -9.70 14.09
N LYS A 97 17.20 -8.39 14.37
CA LYS A 97 16.61 -7.83 15.61
C LYS A 97 15.09 -7.99 15.62
N ILE A 98 14.47 -7.89 14.46
CA ILE A 98 13.03 -7.97 14.27
C ILE A 98 12.70 -9.24 13.49
N LYS A 99 11.79 -10.06 14.03
CA LYS A 99 11.53 -11.41 13.51
C LYS A 99 10.26 -11.50 12.64
N ASN A 100 9.35 -10.55 12.73
CA ASN A 100 8.07 -10.59 12.02
C ASN A 100 7.56 -9.18 11.68
N THR A 101 6.66 -9.13 10.72
CA THR A 101 6.11 -7.87 10.20
C THR A 101 5.35 -7.06 11.26
N LEU A 102 4.68 -7.68 12.22
CA LEU A 102 3.96 -6.93 13.25
C LEU A 102 4.91 -6.18 14.19
N ALA A 103 6.02 -6.82 14.56
CA ALA A 103 7.07 -6.17 15.34
C ALA A 103 7.71 -5.03 14.54
N LEU A 104 7.96 -5.26 13.24
CA LEU A 104 8.47 -4.25 12.32
C LEU A 104 7.52 -3.04 12.22
N TYR A 105 6.22 -3.29 12.09
CA TYR A 105 5.22 -2.24 11.96
C TYR A 105 5.11 -1.39 13.24
N LYS A 106 5.23 -2.01 14.40
CA LYS A 106 5.32 -1.28 15.69
C LYS A 106 6.57 -0.42 15.78
N GLU A 107 7.70 -0.98 15.34
CA GLU A 107 8.99 -0.28 15.36
C GLU A 107 9.01 0.91 14.40
N PHE A 108 8.33 0.82 13.27
CA PHE A 108 8.15 1.95 12.34
C PHE A 108 7.55 3.17 13.05
N TYR A 109 6.52 3.02 13.87
CA TYR A 109 5.91 4.16 14.57
C TYR A 109 6.81 4.72 15.68
N LYS A 110 7.66 3.91 16.28
CA LYS A 110 8.68 4.39 17.22
C LYS A 110 9.78 5.15 16.48
N TRP A 111 10.24 4.62 15.35
CA TRP A 111 11.20 5.30 14.49
C TRP A 111 10.66 6.65 14.00
N LEU A 112 9.37 6.72 13.71
CA LEU A 112 8.68 7.95 13.31
C LEU A 112 8.54 8.95 14.48
N GLY A 113 8.81 8.54 15.74
CA GLY A 113 8.59 9.35 16.93
C GLY A 113 7.10 9.51 17.28
N ARG A 114 6.22 8.67 16.73
CA ARG A 114 4.76 8.78 16.88
C ARG A 114 4.10 7.43 17.21
N PRO A 115 4.50 6.78 18.31
CA PRO A 115 3.99 5.46 18.70
C PRO A 115 2.47 5.46 18.94
N GLU A 116 1.88 6.60 19.29
CA GLU A 116 0.43 6.79 19.53
C GLU A 116 -0.42 6.61 18.25
N LEU A 117 0.18 6.69 17.08
CA LEU A 117 -0.50 6.47 15.81
C LEU A 117 -0.78 5.00 15.51
N PHE A 118 -0.15 4.08 16.24
CA PHE A 118 -0.43 2.66 16.16
C PHE A 118 -1.38 2.23 17.28
N ALA A 119 -2.47 1.58 16.92
CA ALA A 119 -3.38 0.97 17.89
C ALA A 119 -3.88 -0.39 17.36
N MET A 120 -4.06 -1.31 18.26
CA MET A 120 -4.71 -2.60 17.98
C MET A 120 -6.03 -2.65 18.74
N PRO A 121 -7.19 -2.66 18.06
CA PRO A 121 -8.50 -2.70 18.73
C PRO A 121 -8.73 -4.00 19.49
N ALA A 122 -8.09 -5.09 19.07
CA ALA A 122 -8.08 -6.38 19.77
C ALA A 122 -6.76 -7.12 19.52
N ARG A 123 -6.53 -8.22 20.25
CA ARG A 123 -5.33 -9.06 20.06
C ARG A 123 -5.23 -9.54 18.60
N LYS A 124 -4.09 -9.26 17.95
CA LYS A 124 -3.78 -9.59 16.55
C LYS A 124 -4.75 -8.97 15.52
N THR A 125 -5.46 -7.92 15.87
CA THR A 125 -6.38 -7.21 14.97
C THR A 125 -5.81 -5.84 14.65
N LEU A 126 -5.72 -5.51 13.37
CA LEU A 126 -5.32 -4.18 12.89
C LEU A 126 -6.56 -3.31 12.69
N GLU A 127 -6.42 -1.99 12.87
CA GLU A 127 -7.41 -1.04 12.35
C GLU A 127 -7.43 -1.12 10.82
N TRP A 128 -8.57 -0.85 10.19
CA TRP A 128 -8.67 -0.88 8.73
C TRP A 128 -7.62 0.03 8.06
N ALA A 129 -7.36 1.19 8.63
CA ALA A 129 -6.35 2.12 8.13
C ALA A 129 -4.90 1.60 8.20
N ASP A 130 -4.66 0.51 8.94
CA ASP A 130 -3.34 -0.11 9.09
C ASP A 130 -3.11 -1.30 8.13
N VAL A 131 -4.15 -1.81 7.47
CA VAL A 131 -4.04 -3.01 6.63
C VAL A 131 -3.04 -2.81 5.48
N TYR A 132 -3.20 -1.76 4.71
CA TYR A 132 -2.31 -1.50 3.57
C TYR A 132 -0.91 -0.99 3.98
N PRO A 133 -0.77 -0.11 4.97
CA PRO A 133 0.54 0.21 5.54
C PRO A 133 1.30 -1.02 6.03
N PHE A 134 0.60 -1.92 6.74
CA PHE A 134 1.17 -3.19 7.17
C PHE A 134 1.64 -4.05 5.99
N LEU A 135 0.79 -4.21 4.95
CA LEU A 135 1.14 -4.93 3.73
C LEU A 135 2.33 -4.29 3.00
N TYR A 136 2.43 -2.96 3.01
CA TYR A 136 3.54 -2.25 2.39
C TYR A 136 4.89 -2.59 3.04
N LEU A 137 4.96 -2.57 4.39
CA LEU A 137 6.15 -3.01 5.13
C LEU A 137 6.38 -4.52 5.04
N HIS A 138 5.30 -5.32 5.06
CA HIS A 138 5.40 -6.76 4.83
C HIS A 138 6.10 -7.06 3.51
N GLY A 139 5.73 -6.33 2.45
CA GLY A 139 6.35 -6.48 1.14
C GLY A 139 7.85 -6.16 1.12
N ALA A 140 8.31 -5.22 1.92
CA ALA A 140 9.74 -4.89 2.04
C ALA A 140 10.50 -5.90 2.91
N PHE A 141 9.86 -6.51 3.86
CA PHE A 141 10.46 -7.42 4.83
C PHE A 141 10.39 -8.89 4.41
N GLU A 142 9.18 -9.41 4.17
CA GLU A 142 8.94 -10.82 3.79
C GLU A 142 8.85 -11.01 2.27
N GLY A 143 8.33 -10.01 1.55
CA GLY A 143 7.98 -10.05 0.14
C GLY A 143 6.48 -10.00 -0.10
N LEU A 144 6.08 -9.53 -1.28
CA LEU A 144 4.72 -9.61 -1.78
C LEU A 144 4.69 -10.48 -3.03
N LYS A 145 3.67 -11.33 -3.10
CA LYS A 145 3.45 -12.12 -4.31
C LYS A 145 3.03 -11.18 -5.45
N LYS A 146 3.87 -11.08 -6.46
CA LYS A 146 3.55 -10.34 -7.69
C LYS A 146 2.69 -11.19 -8.59
N SER A 147 1.68 -10.58 -9.23
CA SER A 147 0.90 -11.26 -10.26
C SER A 147 1.72 -11.36 -11.55
N GLY A 148 2.03 -12.57 -11.98
CA GLY A 148 2.66 -12.83 -13.29
C GLY A 148 1.65 -13.02 -14.43
N ILE A 149 0.38 -13.21 -14.10
CA ILE A 149 -0.69 -13.50 -15.08
C ILE A 149 -1.46 -12.26 -15.51
N THR A 150 -1.57 -11.26 -14.63
CA THR A 150 -2.29 -10.01 -14.91
C THR A 150 -1.51 -9.19 -15.93
N LYS A 151 -2.11 -8.93 -17.09
CA LYS A 151 -1.49 -8.16 -18.17
C LYS A 151 -1.87 -6.68 -18.13
N HIS A 152 -3.01 -6.36 -17.57
CA HIS A 152 -3.51 -5.00 -17.39
C HIS A 152 -4.39 -4.93 -16.15
N LEU A 153 -4.25 -3.90 -15.33
CA LEU A 153 -5.06 -3.65 -14.14
C LEU A 153 -5.97 -2.46 -14.39
N VAL A 154 -7.26 -2.65 -14.20
CA VAL A 154 -8.23 -1.55 -14.17
C VAL A 154 -8.58 -1.24 -12.71
N VAL A 155 -8.44 0.01 -12.32
CA VAL A 155 -8.83 0.53 -11.01
C VAL A 155 -9.98 1.50 -11.22
N ASP A 156 -11.13 1.17 -10.71
CA ASP A 156 -12.31 2.04 -10.73
C ASP A 156 -12.48 2.77 -9.39
N GLU A 157 -13.26 3.83 -9.38
CA GLU A 157 -13.49 4.69 -8.19
C GLU A 157 -12.16 5.15 -7.54
N MET A 158 -11.28 5.69 -8.37
CA MET A 158 -9.91 6.06 -7.96
C MET A 158 -9.85 6.96 -6.72
N GLN A 159 -10.89 7.76 -6.48
CA GLN A 159 -10.98 8.69 -5.36
C GLN A 159 -11.12 7.98 -4.00
N ASP A 160 -11.50 6.69 -3.98
CA ASP A 160 -11.67 5.91 -2.75
C ASP A 160 -10.37 5.24 -2.28
N TYR A 161 -9.33 5.25 -3.12
CA TYR A 161 -8.03 4.67 -2.78
C TYR A 161 -7.11 5.70 -2.11
N THR A 162 -6.36 5.24 -1.13
CA THR A 162 -5.31 6.02 -0.47
C THR A 162 -3.96 5.86 -1.19
N PRO A 163 -3.00 6.79 -1.01
CA PRO A 163 -1.66 6.68 -1.60
C PRO A 163 -0.95 5.36 -1.29
N VAL A 164 -1.09 4.85 -0.06
CA VAL A 164 -0.46 3.57 0.32
C VAL A 164 -1.12 2.37 -0.38
N GLN A 165 -2.43 2.43 -0.66
CA GLN A 165 -3.11 1.40 -1.46
C GLN A 165 -2.55 1.36 -2.88
N TYR A 166 -2.39 2.51 -3.53
CA TYR A 166 -1.71 2.57 -4.83
C TYR A 166 -0.28 2.03 -4.79
N ALA A 167 0.48 2.36 -3.75
CA ALA A 167 1.84 1.87 -3.58
C ALA A 167 1.89 0.33 -3.46
N VAL A 168 0.94 -0.28 -2.73
CA VAL A 168 0.79 -1.74 -2.63
C VAL A 168 0.38 -2.34 -3.97
N LEU A 169 -0.64 -1.77 -4.64
CA LEU A 169 -1.11 -2.24 -5.96
C LEU A 169 0.02 -2.21 -7.00
N ASN A 170 0.85 -1.15 -7.00
CA ASN A 170 1.98 -1.04 -7.91
C ASN A 170 3.03 -2.13 -7.69
N ARG A 171 3.25 -2.56 -6.44
CA ARG A 171 4.16 -3.66 -6.12
C ARG A 171 3.60 -5.03 -6.47
N MET A 172 2.28 -5.23 -6.29
CA MET A 172 1.62 -6.52 -6.57
C MET A 172 1.34 -6.73 -8.06
N PHE A 173 1.05 -5.67 -8.80
CA PHE A 173 0.67 -5.71 -10.21
C PHE A 173 1.63 -4.84 -11.05
N PRO A 174 2.80 -5.36 -11.44
CA PRO A 174 3.78 -4.64 -12.26
C PRO A 174 3.38 -4.63 -13.75
N CYS A 175 2.12 -4.34 -14.05
CA CYS A 175 1.55 -4.27 -15.39
C CYS A 175 1.00 -2.86 -15.66
N PRO A 176 0.74 -2.50 -16.95
CA PRO A 176 0.00 -1.28 -17.27
C PRO A 176 -1.32 -1.18 -16.54
N LYS A 177 -1.74 0.06 -16.25
CA LYS A 177 -2.96 0.33 -15.49
C LYS A 177 -3.83 1.35 -16.18
N THR A 178 -5.15 1.17 -16.07
CA THR A 178 -6.14 2.20 -16.34
C THR A 178 -6.80 2.55 -15.02
N ILE A 179 -6.73 3.82 -14.64
CA ILE A 179 -7.27 4.31 -13.36
C ILE A 179 -8.41 5.26 -13.70
N LEU A 180 -9.61 4.93 -13.24
CA LEU A 180 -10.86 5.63 -13.53
C LEU A 180 -11.49 6.14 -12.23
N GLY A 181 -12.22 7.24 -12.30
CA GLY A 181 -12.99 7.74 -11.18
C GLY A 181 -13.29 9.23 -11.28
N ASP A 182 -13.87 9.77 -10.23
CA ASP A 182 -14.30 11.16 -10.15
C ASP A 182 -13.93 11.74 -8.77
N PHE A 183 -12.97 12.66 -8.75
CA PHE A 183 -12.58 13.37 -7.52
C PHE A 183 -13.68 14.27 -6.95
N GLY A 184 -14.76 14.52 -7.68
CA GLY A 184 -15.94 15.21 -7.17
C GLY A 184 -16.87 14.30 -6.32
N GLN A 185 -16.67 12.98 -6.36
CA GLN A 185 -17.57 12.01 -5.73
C GLN A 185 -17.00 11.28 -4.51
N PHE A 186 -15.87 11.70 -3.96
CA PHE A 186 -15.29 11.00 -2.82
C PHE A 186 -16.18 11.11 -1.57
N LEU A 187 -16.38 9.98 -0.89
CA LEU A 187 -17.23 9.87 0.30
C LEU A 187 -16.44 9.91 1.61
N ASN A 188 -15.14 9.63 1.57
CA ASN A 188 -14.34 9.54 2.77
C ASN A 188 -13.84 10.93 3.23
N PRO A 189 -14.36 11.50 4.32
CA PRO A 189 -13.99 12.84 4.79
C PRO A 189 -12.52 12.91 5.29
N ASN A 190 -11.86 11.77 5.48
CA ASN A 190 -10.46 11.68 5.87
C ASN A 190 -9.51 11.63 4.65
N HIS A 191 -10.07 11.53 3.46
CA HIS A 191 -9.30 11.50 2.21
C HIS A 191 -8.58 12.85 1.99
N ARG A 192 -7.28 12.78 1.67
CA ARG A 192 -6.42 13.95 1.45
C ARG A 192 -5.57 13.79 0.18
N TYR A 193 -6.03 12.96 -0.72
CA TYR A 193 -5.34 12.65 -1.97
C TYR A 193 -6.00 13.40 -3.11
N THR A 194 -5.21 14.09 -3.91
CA THR A 194 -5.69 14.94 -5.00
C THR A 194 -5.35 14.32 -6.36
N LEU A 195 -5.97 14.81 -7.42
CA LEU A 195 -5.62 14.42 -8.78
C LEU A 195 -4.13 14.73 -9.09
N ASP A 196 -3.60 15.82 -8.57
CA ASP A 196 -2.18 16.18 -8.74
C ASP A 196 -1.25 15.20 -8.01
N ASP A 197 -1.67 14.67 -6.86
CA ASP A 197 -0.90 13.62 -6.18
C ASP A 197 -0.90 12.33 -7.00
N LEU A 198 -2.03 11.99 -7.64
CA LEU A 198 -2.10 10.85 -8.54
C LEU A 198 -1.20 11.04 -9.77
N ARG A 199 -1.20 12.23 -10.37
CA ARG A 199 -0.31 12.59 -11.48
C ARG A 199 1.17 12.45 -11.10
N LYS A 200 1.55 12.90 -9.90
CA LYS A 200 2.92 12.73 -9.38
C LYS A 200 3.29 11.26 -9.16
N ALA A 201 2.33 10.44 -8.71
CA ALA A 201 2.54 9.01 -8.52
C ALA A 201 2.71 8.24 -9.85
N TYR A 202 2.17 8.77 -10.95
CA TYR A 202 2.22 8.18 -12.28
C TYR A 202 2.72 9.17 -13.35
N PRO A 203 3.98 9.64 -13.28
CA PRO A 203 4.50 10.74 -14.11
C PRO A 203 4.61 10.41 -15.62
N LYS A 204 4.52 9.13 -15.98
CA LYS A 204 4.56 8.66 -17.39
C LYS A 204 3.18 8.30 -17.94
N SER A 205 2.11 8.65 -17.23
CA SER A 205 0.75 8.32 -17.64
C SER A 205 0.13 9.42 -18.45
N GLU A 206 -0.73 9.06 -19.38
CA GLU A 206 -1.63 9.97 -20.08
C GLU A 206 -2.87 10.22 -19.21
N PHE A 207 -3.36 11.44 -19.22
CA PHE A 207 -4.55 11.86 -18.49
C PHE A 207 -5.60 12.35 -19.48
N ALA A 208 -6.79 11.76 -19.38
CA ALA A 208 -7.97 12.18 -20.13
C ALA A 208 -9.07 12.60 -19.15
N GLU A 209 -9.69 13.73 -19.41
CA GLU A 209 -10.81 14.25 -18.62
C GLU A 209 -12.08 14.17 -19.46
N LEU A 210 -13.13 13.55 -18.89
CA LEU A 210 -14.44 13.43 -19.50
C LEU A 210 -15.39 14.45 -18.85
N ASN A 211 -15.60 15.57 -19.53
CA ASN A 211 -16.34 16.70 -18.97
C ASN A 211 -17.85 16.63 -19.20
N LYS A 212 -18.35 15.68 -20.02
CA LYS A 212 -19.77 15.56 -20.34
C LYS A 212 -20.42 14.43 -19.55
N SER A 213 -21.49 14.76 -18.81
CA SER A 213 -22.31 13.77 -18.11
C SER A 213 -23.44 13.28 -19.00
N TYR A 214 -23.42 11.97 -19.31
CA TYR A 214 -24.49 11.29 -20.08
C TYR A 214 -25.48 10.54 -19.20
N ARG A 215 -25.16 10.32 -17.91
CA ARG A 215 -25.98 9.53 -16.98
C ARG A 215 -27.20 10.29 -16.50
N SER A 216 -27.03 11.57 -16.14
CA SER A 216 -28.05 12.38 -15.49
C SER A 216 -28.61 13.45 -16.43
N THR A 217 -29.82 13.94 -16.13
CA THR A 217 -30.46 15.02 -16.90
C THR A 217 -29.79 16.37 -16.69
N TYR A 218 -30.08 17.30 -17.57
CA TYR A 218 -29.58 18.70 -17.49
C TYR A 218 -29.87 19.32 -16.13
N GLU A 219 -31.08 19.13 -15.62
CA GLU A 219 -31.58 19.70 -14.35
C GLU A 219 -30.78 19.14 -13.16
N ILE A 220 -30.55 17.82 -13.13
CA ILE A 220 -29.77 17.16 -12.06
C ILE A 220 -28.34 17.63 -12.07
N ILE A 221 -27.66 17.68 -13.23
CA ILE A 221 -26.27 18.15 -13.32
C ILE A 221 -26.15 19.61 -12.93
N THR A 222 -27.08 20.46 -13.41
CA THR A 222 -27.08 21.88 -13.08
C THR A 222 -27.27 22.10 -11.57
N PHE A 223 -28.15 21.33 -10.94
CA PHE A 223 -28.34 21.37 -9.50
C PHE A 223 -27.06 20.89 -8.75
N ALA A 224 -26.47 19.75 -9.13
CA ALA A 224 -25.26 19.20 -8.52
C ALA A 224 -24.08 20.18 -8.60
N LYS A 225 -23.93 20.89 -9.72
CA LYS A 225 -22.89 21.94 -9.89
C LYS A 225 -23.04 23.08 -8.87
N ARG A 226 -24.26 23.46 -8.51
CA ARG A 226 -24.52 24.50 -7.50
C ARG A 226 -24.11 24.02 -6.09
N VAL A 227 -24.29 22.73 -5.80
CA VAL A 227 -23.97 22.13 -4.49
C VAL A 227 -22.45 21.95 -4.32
N GLN A 228 -21.76 21.45 -5.33
CA GLN A 228 -20.33 21.12 -5.25
C GLN A 228 -19.39 22.15 -5.88
N ASN A 229 -19.93 23.19 -6.53
CA ASN A 229 -19.14 24.19 -7.26
C ASN A 229 -18.15 23.58 -8.30
N VAL A 230 -18.59 22.52 -8.99
CA VAL A 230 -17.80 21.86 -10.04
C VAL A 230 -17.97 22.60 -11.35
N VAL A 231 -16.91 23.27 -11.82
CA VAL A 231 -16.96 24.13 -13.01
C VAL A 231 -16.84 23.32 -14.31
N SER A 232 -16.07 22.22 -14.32
CA SER A 232 -15.71 21.50 -15.55
C SER A 232 -16.78 20.54 -16.08
N LEU A 233 -17.80 20.18 -15.28
CA LEU A 233 -18.81 19.21 -15.69
C LEU A 233 -19.88 19.88 -16.57
N GLU A 234 -20.08 19.37 -17.80
CA GLU A 234 -21.07 19.85 -18.76
C GLU A 234 -22.26 18.87 -18.85
N PRO A 235 -23.49 19.35 -18.64
CA PRO A 235 -24.66 18.52 -18.88
C PRO A 235 -24.90 18.33 -20.39
N VAL A 236 -25.36 17.15 -20.79
CA VAL A 236 -25.91 16.95 -22.13
C VAL A 236 -27.32 17.52 -22.21
N LYS A 237 -27.80 17.81 -23.45
CA LYS A 237 -29.17 18.31 -23.72
C LYS A 237 -30.22 17.17 -23.57
N ARG A 238 -30.21 16.49 -22.44
CA ARG A 238 -31.23 15.49 -22.06
C ARG A 238 -31.98 16.07 -20.85
N HIS A 239 -33.21 16.52 -21.09
CA HIS A 239 -34.03 17.14 -20.08
C HIS A 239 -34.89 16.10 -19.33
N GLY A 240 -35.19 16.38 -18.07
CA GLY A 240 -36.06 15.62 -17.18
C GLY A 240 -36.82 16.56 -16.27
N GLU A 241 -37.34 16.03 -15.18
CA GLU A 241 -38.05 16.84 -14.19
C GLU A 241 -37.07 17.75 -13.42
N GLU A 242 -37.53 18.89 -12.98
CA GLU A 242 -36.82 19.81 -12.09
C GLU A 242 -36.48 19.14 -10.76
N VAL A 243 -35.33 19.44 -10.21
CA VAL A 243 -34.90 18.90 -8.93
C VAL A 243 -35.71 19.51 -7.79
N ALA A 244 -36.50 18.71 -7.11
CA ALA A 244 -37.29 19.10 -5.95
C ALA A 244 -36.50 18.96 -4.65
N LEU A 245 -36.46 20.04 -3.86
CA LEU A 245 -35.91 20.02 -2.50
C LEU A 245 -37.04 19.99 -1.49
N ILE A 246 -37.15 18.89 -0.75
CA ILE A 246 -38.19 18.69 0.26
C ILE A 246 -37.54 18.80 1.65
N SER A 247 -37.87 19.88 2.38
CA SER A 247 -37.43 20.06 3.75
C SER A 247 -38.37 19.30 4.70
N CYS A 248 -37.79 18.45 5.54
CA CYS A 248 -38.55 17.65 6.51
C CYS A 248 -38.16 18.04 7.94
N LYS A 249 -39.15 18.14 8.84
CA LYS A 249 -38.95 18.51 10.26
C LYS A 249 -38.31 17.38 11.09
N ASN A 250 -38.55 16.14 10.70
CA ASN A 250 -38.05 14.96 11.38
C ASN A 250 -37.94 13.76 10.43
N LYS A 251 -37.38 12.65 10.93
CA LYS A 251 -37.18 11.42 10.14
C LYS A 251 -38.50 10.76 9.70
N GLU A 252 -39.54 10.88 10.47
CA GLU A 252 -40.85 10.30 10.11
C GLU A 252 -41.45 10.99 8.90
N GLU A 253 -41.46 12.33 8.89
CA GLU A 253 -41.86 13.13 7.75
C GLU A 253 -40.99 12.84 6.50
N GLN A 254 -39.70 12.70 6.68
CA GLN A 254 -38.79 12.29 5.61
C GLN A 254 -39.19 10.92 5.03
N TYR A 255 -39.44 9.93 5.90
CA TYR A 255 -39.84 8.59 5.48
C TYR A 255 -41.15 8.62 4.69
N GLN A 256 -42.15 9.38 5.15
CA GLN A 256 -43.45 9.51 4.47
C GLN A 256 -43.31 10.18 3.09
N ASN A 257 -42.49 11.21 2.97
CA ASN A 257 -42.21 11.87 1.68
C ASN A 257 -41.51 10.92 0.70
N VAL A 258 -40.51 10.14 1.17
CA VAL A 258 -39.82 9.13 0.33
C VAL A 258 -40.79 8.06 -0.12
N LYS A 259 -41.64 7.54 0.78
CA LYS A 259 -42.68 6.56 0.44
C LYS A 259 -43.64 7.08 -0.62
N GLN A 260 -44.18 8.31 -0.44
CA GLN A 260 -45.07 8.93 -1.43
C GLN A 260 -44.38 9.13 -2.79
N ALA A 261 -43.09 9.47 -2.80
CA ALA A 261 -42.35 9.61 -4.04
C ALA A 261 -42.17 8.25 -4.77
N ILE A 262 -41.92 7.16 -4.02
CA ILE A 262 -41.86 5.80 -4.58
C ILE A 262 -43.21 5.35 -5.12
N ASP A 263 -44.30 5.60 -4.38
CA ASP A 263 -45.67 5.18 -4.77
C ASP A 263 -46.15 5.92 -6.04
N ARG A 264 -45.53 7.05 -6.41
CA ARG A 264 -45.84 7.81 -7.64
C ARG A 264 -45.06 7.33 -8.86
N PHE A 265 -44.00 6.55 -8.65
CA PHE A 265 -43.14 6.03 -9.71
C PHE A 265 -43.63 4.69 -10.22
#